data_37403962f1eeb7492f58db17191498cf
#
_entry.id   37403962f1eeb7492f58db17191498cf
#
_cell.length_a   1.000
_cell.length_b   1.000
_cell.length_c   1.000
_cell.angle_alpha   90.00
_cell.angle_beta   90.00
_cell.angle_gamma   90.00
#
_symmetry.space_group_name_H-M   'P 1'
#
loop_
_entity.id
_entity.type
_entity.pdbx_description
1 polymer ?
#
loop_
_entity_poly.entity_id
_entity_poly.type
_entity_poly.pdbx_seq_one_letter_code
_entity_poly.pdbx_strand_id
1 'polypeptide(L)'
;DYVTLDTEFTYAESKEEEAARLAKEEAERKAAEEAARKAEEKARKAEEAKAAKASAKKSSKSSSKSSSSSSSEKSYSAPSGSNGQAVVNYASQFVGNPYVYGGSSLTNGTDCSGFVMSVYAQFGISLPHSSSAMRSVGYGVSTSNMQPGDIICYSGHVAIYCGGNTIVHASNPSDGIKYTSPANYKSIIAVRRIF
;
A
#
# COMPACT_ATOMS: atom_id res chain seq x y z
N ASP A 1 -5.95 5.28 56.91
CA ASP A 1 -5.69 4.05 56.14
C ASP A 1 -5.67 4.40 54.69
N TYR A 2 -4.46 4.49 54.08
CA TYR A 2 -4.27 4.70 52.67
C TYR A 2 -4.12 3.34 52.00
N VAL A 3 -5.03 3.00 51.09
CA VAL A 3 -4.96 1.85 50.21
C VAL A 3 -4.05 2.23 49.03
N THR A 4 -2.83 1.75 49.03
CA THR A 4 -1.95 1.76 47.87
C THR A 4 -2.46 0.72 46.87
N LEU A 5 -3.11 1.18 45.81
CA LEU A 5 -3.46 0.35 44.67
C LEU A 5 -2.18 -0.03 43.88
N ASP A 6 -1.92 -1.34 43.86
CA ASP A 6 -0.81 -1.96 43.19
C ASP A 6 -0.89 -1.78 41.67
N THR A 7 -0.17 -0.81 41.13
CA THR A 7 -0.11 -0.52 39.69
C THR A 7 0.89 -1.38 38.93
N GLU A 8 1.60 -2.30 39.59
CA GLU A 8 2.62 -3.16 38.94
C GLU A 8 2.01 -4.34 38.16
N PHE A 9 0.79 -4.79 38.53
CA PHE A 9 0.19 -5.99 37.94
C PHE A 9 -0.32 -5.77 36.50
N THR A 10 -0.75 -4.58 36.13
CA THR A 10 -1.26 -4.23 34.79
C THR A 10 -0.17 -4.06 33.73
N TYR A 11 1.09 -3.81 34.14
CA TYR A 11 2.19 -3.59 33.18
C TYR A 11 2.86 -4.88 32.72
N ALA A 12 2.83 -5.92 33.51
CA ALA A 12 3.41 -7.23 33.16
C ALA A 12 2.52 -8.02 32.18
N GLU A 13 1.21 -7.97 32.34
CA GLU A 13 0.25 -8.61 31.43
C GLU A 13 0.29 -7.98 30.03
N SER A 14 0.45 -6.67 29.94
CA SER A 14 0.48 -5.97 28.66
C SER A 14 1.70 -6.32 27.77
N LYS A 15 2.85 -6.68 28.36
CA LYS A 15 4.06 -7.07 27.60
C LYS A 15 3.96 -8.47 27.02
N GLU A 16 3.32 -9.36 27.69
CA GLU A 16 3.17 -10.76 27.26
C GLU A 16 2.09 -10.87 26.17
N GLU A 17 0.99 -10.13 26.31
CA GLU A 17 -0.03 -9.97 25.26
C GLU A 17 0.52 -9.27 24.02
N GLU A 18 1.32 -8.22 24.19
CA GLU A 18 1.97 -7.52 23.07
C GLU A 18 2.95 -8.44 22.33
N ALA A 19 3.75 -9.23 23.04
CA ALA A 19 4.67 -10.18 22.45
C ALA A 19 3.93 -11.33 21.72
N ALA A 20 2.83 -11.83 22.28
CA ALA A 20 2.00 -12.84 21.63
C ALA A 20 1.30 -12.30 20.37
N ARG A 21 0.83 -11.05 20.41
CA ARG A 21 0.24 -10.38 19.26
C ARG A 21 1.26 -10.15 18.14
N LEU A 22 2.46 -9.69 18.49
CA LEU A 22 3.55 -9.49 17.53
C LEU A 22 4.00 -10.80 16.88
N ALA A 23 4.09 -11.88 17.67
CA ALA A 23 4.44 -13.20 17.16
C ALA A 23 3.36 -13.75 16.21
N LYS A 24 2.08 -13.53 16.52
CA LYS A 24 0.96 -13.90 15.65
C LYS A 24 0.96 -13.09 14.35
N GLU A 25 1.17 -11.79 14.44
CA GLU A 25 1.26 -10.90 13.26
C GLU A 25 2.46 -11.26 12.37
N GLU A 26 3.59 -11.64 12.96
CA GLU A 26 4.76 -12.12 12.22
C GLU A 26 4.51 -13.47 11.54
N ALA A 27 3.81 -14.38 12.21
CA ALA A 27 3.44 -15.67 11.63
C ALA A 27 2.43 -15.51 10.47
N GLU A 28 1.42 -14.65 10.62
CA GLU A 28 0.46 -14.33 9.55
C GLU A 28 1.16 -13.65 8.36
N ARG A 29 2.14 -12.77 8.62
CA ARG A 29 2.94 -12.14 7.57
C ARG A 29 3.79 -13.14 6.80
N LYS A 30 4.46 -14.08 7.50
CA LYS A 30 5.25 -15.13 6.85
C LYS A 30 4.38 -16.08 6.03
N ALA A 31 3.19 -16.42 6.53
CA ALA A 31 2.24 -17.26 5.80
C ALA A 31 1.70 -16.54 4.54
N ALA A 32 1.41 -15.24 4.65
CA ALA A 32 0.97 -14.42 3.52
C ALA A 32 2.09 -14.26 2.47
N GLU A 33 3.33 -14.08 2.89
CA GLU A 33 4.50 -13.99 2.01
C GLU A 33 4.74 -15.29 1.25
N GLU A 34 4.62 -16.44 1.93
CA GLU A 34 4.75 -17.75 1.28
C GLU A 34 3.61 -18.01 0.27
N ALA A 35 2.38 -17.64 0.63
CA ALA A 35 1.24 -17.75 -0.26
C ALA A 35 1.38 -16.85 -1.50
N ALA A 36 1.87 -15.62 -1.32
CA ALA A 36 2.13 -14.68 -2.41
C ALA A 36 3.22 -15.19 -3.36
N ARG A 37 4.32 -15.74 -2.83
CA ARG A 37 5.40 -16.33 -3.63
C ARG A 37 4.91 -17.51 -4.47
N LYS A 38 4.04 -18.35 -3.91
CA LYS A 38 3.41 -19.47 -4.65
C LYS A 38 2.46 -18.96 -5.73
N ALA A 39 1.73 -17.88 -5.47
CA ALA A 39 0.83 -17.28 -6.46
C ALA A 39 1.60 -16.61 -7.61
N GLU A 40 2.70 -15.92 -7.32
CA GLU A 40 3.57 -15.30 -8.32
C GLU A 40 4.26 -16.35 -9.20
N GLU A 41 4.76 -17.45 -8.62
CA GLU A 41 5.33 -18.56 -9.39
C GLU A 41 4.31 -19.19 -10.32
N LYS A 42 3.04 -19.34 -9.85
CA LYS A 42 1.94 -19.87 -10.67
C LYS A 42 1.55 -18.90 -11.80
N ALA A 43 1.55 -17.59 -11.52
CA ALA A 43 1.28 -16.55 -12.52
C ALA A 43 2.38 -16.51 -13.60
N ARG A 44 3.66 -16.58 -13.20
CA ARG A 44 4.80 -16.62 -14.12
C ARG A 44 4.75 -17.85 -15.04
N LYS A 45 4.45 -19.03 -14.49
CA LYS A 45 4.29 -20.26 -15.29
C LYS A 45 3.10 -20.17 -16.27
N ALA A 46 2.01 -19.47 -15.88
CA ALA A 46 0.87 -19.26 -16.76
C ALA A 46 1.18 -18.25 -17.89
N GLU A 47 2.01 -17.26 -17.61
CA GLU A 47 2.45 -16.26 -18.60
C GLU A 47 3.46 -16.86 -19.60
N GLU A 48 4.42 -17.67 -19.13
CA GLU A 48 5.33 -18.42 -19.98
C GLU A 48 4.57 -19.40 -20.91
N ALA A 49 3.52 -20.06 -20.39
CA ALA A 49 2.68 -20.94 -21.20
C ALA A 49 1.84 -20.18 -22.25
N LYS A 50 1.44 -18.93 -21.97
CA LYS A 50 0.77 -18.05 -22.93
C LYS A 50 1.73 -17.52 -24.00
N ALA A 51 2.96 -17.15 -23.61
CA ALA A 51 4.00 -16.71 -24.53
C ALA A 51 4.44 -17.82 -25.51
N ALA A 52 4.56 -19.05 -25.02
CA ALA A 52 4.86 -20.21 -25.87
C ALA A 52 3.74 -20.52 -26.89
N LYS A 53 2.47 -20.27 -26.55
CA LYS A 53 1.34 -20.42 -27.49
C LYS A 53 1.23 -19.26 -28.49
N ALA A 54 1.71 -18.06 -28.14
CA ALA A 54 1.66 -16.89 -29.01
C ALA A 54 2.74 -16.94 -30.13
N SER A 55 3.91 -17.56 -29.88
CA SER A 55 4.96 -17.68 -30.90
C SER A 55 4.68 -18.72 -31.98
N ALA A 56 3.71 -19.63 -31.76
CA ALA A 56 3.32 -20.63 -32.76
C ALA A 56 2.25 -20.14 -33.78
N LYS A 57 1.76 -18.92 -33.67
CA LYS A 57 0.67 -18.41 -34.51
C LYS A 57 0.95 -17.04 -35.17
N LYS A 58 2.20 -16.78 -35.56
CA LYS A 58 2.54 -15.58 -36.30
C LYS A 58 3.10 -15.91 -37.69
N SER A 59 2.20 -16.36 -38.57
CA SER A 59 2.37 -16.17 -40.01
C SER A 59 0.96 -16.04 -40.63
N SER A 60 0.75 -14.90 -41.19
CA SER A 60 -0.28 -14.45 -42.13
C SER A 60 -1.37 -13.51 -41.61
N LYS A 61 -1.30 -12.33 -42.16
CA LYS A 61 -2.36 -11.46 -42.73
C LYS A 61 -2.73 -10.24 -41.94
N SER A 62 -2.33 -9.11 -42.55
CA SER A 62 -2.80 -7.75 -42.30
C SER A 62 -4.30 -7.59 -42.61
N SER A 63 -4.94 -6.74 -41.86
CA SER A 63 -5.81 -5.61 -42.25
C SER A 63 -6.97 -5.41 -41.27
N SER A 64 -7.00 -4.20 -40.74
CA SER A 64 -8.12 -3.34 -40.34
C SER A 64 -9.49 -3.96 -40.06
N LYS A 65 -10.00 -3.83 -38.80
CA LYS A 65 -11.28 -3.15 -38.56
C LYS A 65 -11.52 -2.93 -37.06
N SER A 66 -11.80 -1.70 -36.72
CA SER A 66 -12.32 -1.26 -35.45
C SER A 66 -13.64 -1.93 -35.10
N SER A 67 -13.74 -2.45 -33.88
CA SER A 67 -15.04 -2.65 -33.23
C SER A 67 -14.89 -2.41 -31.74
N SER A 68 -15.57 -1.38 -31.29
CA SER A 68 -15.75 -0.94 -29.94
C SER A 68 -16.38 -2.04 -29.08
N SER A 69 -15.66 -2.49 -28.07
CA SER A 69 -16.25 -3.07 -26.87
C SER A 69 -15.99 -2.11 -25.72
N SER A 70 -17.05 -1.48 -25.22
CA SER A 70 -17.03 -0.55 -24.12
C SER A 70 -16.72 -1.30 -22.80
N SER A 71 -15.45 -1.51 -22.53
CA SER A 71 -14.96 -1.61 -21.17
C SER A 71 -14.76 -0.16 -20.73
N SER A 72 -15.43 0.25 -19.66
CA SER A 72 -15.24 1.54 -19.01
C SER A 72 -13.80 1.63 -18.50
N GLU A 73 -12.86 1.98 -19.37
CA GLU A 73 -11.48 2.25 -18.99
C GLU A 73 -11.47 3.50 -18.13
N LYS A 74 -11.15 3.32 -16.83
CA LYS A 74 -10.89 4.45 -15.95
C LYS A 74 -9.70 5.24 -16.53
N SER A 75 -9.96 6.45 -17.00
CA SER A 75 -8.90 7.38 -17.41
C SER A 75 -8.22 7.94 -16.17
N TYR A 76 -6.90 7.79 -16.09
CA TYR A 76 -6.08 8.35 -15.02
C TYR A 76 -5.34 9.58 -15.52
N SER A 77 -5.52 10.71 -14.84
CA SER A 77 -4.85 11.96 -15.20
C SER A 77 -3.41 11.97 -14.68
N ALA A 78 -2.51 12.59 -15.43
CA ALA A 78 -1.16 12.85 -14.95
C ALA A 78 -1.19 13.74 -13.69
N PRO A 79 -0.20 13.62 -12.77
CA PRO A 79 -0.13 14.47 -11.59
C PRO A 79 0.04 15.94 -11.97
N SER A 80 -0.65 16.83 -11.27
CA SER A 80 -0.54 18.27 -11.43
C SER A 80 -0.02 18.89 -10.13
N GLY A 81 1.05 19.69 -10.24
CA GLY A 81 1.71 20.29 -9.07
C GLY A 81 2.74 19.35 -8.42
N SER A 82 3.46 19.88 -7.44
CA SER A 82 4.58 19.20 -6.74
C SER A 82 4.51 19.39 -5.23
N ASN A 83 3.33 19.29 -4.65
CA ASN A 83 3.12 19.39 -3.21
C ASN A 83 2.30 18.21 -2.67
N GLY A 84 2.17 18.13 -1.37
CA GLY A 84 1.46 17.02 -0.72
C GLY A 84 0.01 16.88 -1.14
N GLN A 85 -0.70 17.97 -1.45
CA GLN A 85 -2.07 17.91 -1.95
C GLN A 85 -2.15 17.31 -3.37
N ALA A 86 -1.17 17.60 -4.22
CA ALA A 86 -1.08 17.00 -5.56
C ALA A 86 -0.87 15.49 -5.46
N VAL A 87 -0.05 15.02 -4.49
CA VAL A 87 0.13 13.59 -4.19
C VAL A 87 -1.20 12.93 -3.81
N VAL A 88 -1.97 13.56 -2.91
CA VAL A 88 -3.29 13.05 -2.51
C VAL A 88 -4.25 12.99 -3.69
N ASN A 89 -4.33 14.05 -4.48
CA ASN A 89 -5.20 14.12 -5.65
C ASN A 89 -4.88 13.03 -6.67
N TYR A 90 -3.58 12.78 -6.90
CA TYR A 90 -3.15 11.70 -7.79
C TYR A 90 -3.45 10.31 -7.21
N ALA A 91 -3.10 10.07 -5.95
CA ALA A 91 -3.36 8.81 -5.26
C ALA A 91 -4.84 8.43 -5.23
N SER A 92 -5.72 9.42 -5.07
CA SER A 92 -7.18 9.26 -4.97
C SER A 92 -7.82 8.68 -6.23
N GLN A 93 -7.20 8.85 -7.40
CA GLN A 93 -7.71 8.33 -8.67
C GLN A 93 -7.72 6.79 -8.71
N PHE A 94 -6.89 6.16 -7.90
CA PHE A 94 -6.71 4.70 -7.88
C PHE A 94 -7.58 3.98 -6.86
N VAL A 95 -8.40 4.70 -6.10
CA VAL A 95 -9.33 4.10 -5.13
C VAL A 95 -10.28 3.11 -5.83
N GLY A 96 -10.40 1.93 -5.26
CA GLY A 96 -11.17 0.80 -5.80
C GLY A 96 -10.36 -0.13 -6.69
N ASN A 97 -9.07 0.15 -6.97
CA ASN A 97 -8.19 -0.79 -7.67
C ASN A 97 -7.69 -1.89 -6.72
N PRO A 98 -7.30 -3.04 -7.27
CA PRO A 98 -7.00 -4.23 -6.45
C PRO A 98 -5.72 -4.08 -5.62
N TYR A 99 -5.68 -4.83 -4.51
CA TYR A 99 -4.47 -5.09 -3.74
C TYR A 99 -3.80 -6.37 -4.24
N VAL A 100 -2.48 -6.32 -4.45
CA VAL A 100 -1.63 -7.49 -4.69
C VAL A 100 -0.38 -7.36 -3.84
N TYR A 101 -0.11 -8.34 -2.99
CA TYR A 101 1.09 -8.36 -2.15
C TYR A 101 2.36 -8.35 -3.01
N GLY A 102 3.32 -7.48 -2.70
CA GLY A 102 4.53 -7.27 -3.50
C GLY A 102 4.30 -6.55 -4.83
N GLY A 103 3.05 -6.21 -5.16
CA GLY A 103 2.71 -5.47 -6.37
C GLY A 103 3.02 -3.98 -6.26
N SER A 104 3.23 -3.34 -7.42
CA SER A 104 3.47 -1.89 -7.54
C SER A 104 2.65 -1.22 -8.64
N SER A 105 1.73 -1.95 -9.28
CA SER A 105 0.87 -1.41 -10.32
C SER A 105 -0.33 -0.72 -9.69
N LEU A 106 -0.46 0.59 -9.88
CA LEU A 106 -1.57 1.38 -9.35
C LEU A 106 -2.94 0.93 -9.90
N THR A 107 -2.98 0.25 -11.05
CA THR A 107 -4.20 -0.20 -11.73
C THR A 107 -4.45 -1.70 -11.64
N ASN A 108 -3.40 -2.51 -11.70
CA ASN A 108 -3.50 -3.98 -11.78
C ASN A 108 -3.20 -4.70 -10.46
N GLY A 109 -2.81 -3.96 -9.44
CA GLY A 109 -2.58 -4.44 -8.09
C GLY A 109 -1.28 -3.96 -7.47
N THR A 110 -1.38 -3.47 -6.27
CA THR A 110 -0.28 -2.94 -5.47
C THR A 110 -0.45 -3.31 -4.00
N ASP A 111 0.64 -3.45 -3.26
CA ASP A 111 0.60 -3.48 -1.81
C ASP A 111 0.71 -2.07 -1.21
N CYS A 112 0.70 -1.95 0.11
CA CYS A 112 0.70 -0.66 0.79
C CYS A 112 1.96 0.17 0.47
N SER A 113 3.14 -0.43 0.46
CA SER A 113 4.40 0.25 0.16
C SER A 113 4.59 0.47 -1.34
N GLY A 114 4.16 -0.46 -2.17
CA GLY A 114 4.12 -0.32 -3.62
C GLY A 114 3.22 0.82 -4.07
N PHE A 115 2.07 0.99 -3.42
CA PHE A 115 1.16 2.11 -3.67
C PHE A 115 1.84 3.46 -3.40
N VAL A 116 2.39 3.65 -2.21
CA VAL A 116 3.09 4.88 -1.84
C VAL A 116 4.27 5.14 -2.77
N MET A 117 5.12 4.13 -2.99
CA MET A 117 6.26 4.21 -3.91
C MET A 117 5.83 4.63 -5.32
N SER A 118 4.82 3.99 -5.90
CA SER A 118 4.38 4.25 -7.27
C SER A 118 3.70 5.60 -7.44
N VAL A 119 2.97 6.07 -6.42
CA VAL A 119 2.40 7.42 -6.40
C VAL A 119 3.51 8.46 -6.39
N TYR A 120 4.49 8.35 -5.49
CA TYR A 120 5.58 9.32 -5.37
C TYR A 120 6.54 9.29 -6.58
N ALA A 121 6.69 8.14 -7.25
CA ALA A 121 7.48 8.03 -8.47
C ALA A 121 6.97 8.93 -9.59
N GLN A 122 5.67 9.22 -9.65
CA GLN A 122 5.07 10.14 -10.63
C GLN A 122 5.48 11.61 -10.39
N PHE A 123 5.96 11.90 -9.20
CA PHE A 123 6.50 13.22 -8.82
C PHE A 123 8.04 13.26 -8.88
N GLY A 124 8.66 12.24 -9.47
CA GLY A 124 10.13 12.13 -9.58
C GLY A 124 10.82 11.70 -8.27
N ILE A 125 10.08 11.22 -7.29
CA ILE A 125 10.59 10.83 -5.96
C ILE A 125 10.69 9.31 -5.90
N SER A 126 11.91 8.79 -5.73
CA SER A 126 12.16 7.36 -5.55
C SER A 126 12.05 7.00 -4.07
N LEU A 127 11.14 6.07 -3.74
CA LEU A 127 10.93 5.55 -2.40
C LEU A 127 11.18 4.03 -2.39
N PRO A 128 11.59 3.45 -1.24
CA PRO A 128 11.78 2.01 -1.12
C PRO A 128 10.45 1.25 -1.14
N HIS A 129 10.38 0.09 -1.78
CA HIS A 129 9.24 -0.81 -1.72
C HIS A 129 9.27 -1.63 -0.40
N SER A 130 9.19 -0.92 0.72
CA SER A 130 9.22 -1.51 2.05
C SER A 130 8.59 -0.57 3.08
N SER A 131 7.55 -1.02 3.76
CA SER A 131 6.88 -0.23 4.80
C SER A 131 7.78 0.12 5.98
N SER A 132 8.74 -0.74 6.32
CA SER A 132 9.71 -0.48 7.37
C SER A 132 10.77 0.54 6.95
N ALA A 133 11.29 0.45 5.72
CA ALA A 133 12.28 1.40 5.20
C ALA A 133 11.68 2.81 4.99
N MET A 134 10.38 2.91 4.71
CA MET A 134 9.69 4.20 4.59
C MET A 134 9.66 5.01 5.90
N ARG A 135 9.95 4.41 7.04
CA ARG A 135 10.07 5.13 8.32
C ARG A 135 11.27 6.10 8.36
N SER A 136 12.19 5.98 7.43
CA SER A 136 13.44 6.75 7.37
C SER A 136 13.52 7.69 6.17
N VAL A 137 12.48 7.77 5.31
CA VAL A 137 12.47 8.66 4.15
C VAL A 137 12.12 10.10 4.58
N GLY A 138 12.53 11.10 3.78
CA GLY A 138 12.22 12.51 4.04
C GLY A 138 12.59 12.96 5.47
N TYR A 139 11.73 13.75 6.09
CA TYR A 139 11.92 14.19 7.49
C TYR A 139 10.73 13.86 8.38
N GLY A 140 10.99 13.73 9.70
CA GLY A 140 9.98 13.37 10.68
C GLY A 140 9.02 14.53 10.98
N VAL A 141 7.74 14.22 11.12
CA VAL A 141 6.69 15.17 11.48
C VAL A 141 5.92 14.61 12.68
N SER A 142 5.52 15.47 13.62
CA SER A 142 4.65 15.06 14.71
C SER A 142 3.23 14.76 14.19
N THR A 143 2.52 13.85 14.86
CA THR A 143 1.14 13.51 14.49
C THR A 143 0.17 14.70 14.57
N SER A 144 0.48 15.70 15.40
CA SER A 144 -0.29 16.96 15.50
C SER A 144 -0.10 17.89 14.30
N ASN A 145 0.98 17.72 13.52
CA ASN A 145 1.36 18.59 12.41
C ASN A 145 1.26 17.90 11.04
N MET A 146 0.52 16.80 10.96
CA MET A 146 0.29 16.09 9.70
C MET A 146 -0.38 16.98 8.65
N GLN A 147 0.11 16.89 7.43
CA GLN A 147 -0.43 17.60 6.26
C GLN A 147 -0.70 16.61 5.12
N PRO A 148 -1.63 16.96 4.20
CA PRO A 148 -1.88 16.14 3.02
C PRO A 148 -0.58 15.77 2.30
N GLY A 149 -0.42 14.51 1.92
CA GLY A 149 0.79 13.97 1.30
C GLY A 149 1.82 13.42 2.29
N ASP A 150 1.67 13.61 3.60
CA ASP A 150 2.56 12.94 4.55
C ASP A 150 2.38 11.41 4.49
N ILE A 151 3.49 10.69 4.61
CA ILE A 151 3.50 9.23 4.68
C ILE A 151 3.34 8.83 6.15
N ILE A 152 2.26 8.12 6.46
CA ILE A 152 2.02 7.57 7.80
C ILE A 152 2.50 6.12 7.82
N CYS A 153 3.40 5.81 8.76
CA CYS A 153 3.98 4.50 8.96
C CYS A 153 3.40 3.84 10.21
N TYR A 154 2.89 2.62 10.03
CA TYR A 154 2.39 1.74 11.09
C TYR A 154 3.27 0.48 11.20
N SER A 155 2.93 -0.44 12.10
CA SER A 155 3.54 -1.78 12.09
C SER A 155 3.10 -2.54 10.84
N GLY A 156 4.09 -2.90 10.00
CA GLY A 156 3.86 -3.65 8.76
C GLY A 156 3.03 -2.94 7.68
N HIS A 157 2.74 -1.62 7.80
CA HIS A 157 1.87 -0.92 6.87
C HIS A 157 2.25 0.55 6.68
N VAL A 158 1.88 1.13 5.54
CA VAL A 158 2.04 2.55 5.23
C VAL A 158 0.83 3.09 4.48
N ALA A 159 0.60 4.40 4.60
CA ALA A 159 -0.48 5.11 3.96
C ALA A 159 -0.09 6.55 3.61
N ILE A 160 -0.85 7.21 2.76
CA ILE A 160 -0.73 8.64 2.46
C ILE A 160 -1.82 9.39 3.22
N TYR A 161 -1.45 10.40 3.99
CA TYR A 161 -2.39 11.25 4.70
C TYR A 161 -3.11 12.21 3.76
N CYS A 162 -4.43 12.26 3.84
CA CYS A 162 -5.27 13.07 2.96
C CYS A 162 -5.70 14.40 3.59
N GLY A 163 -5.41 14.61 4.87
CA GLY A 163 -6.06 15.64 5.68
C GLY A 163 -7.33 15.14 6.34
N GLY A 164 -7.90 15.94 7.27
CA GLY A 164 -9.17 15.62 7.92
C GLY A 164 -9.18 14.27 8.65
N ASN A 165 -8.05 13.87 9.22
CA ASN A 165 -7.88 12.59 9.91
C ASN A 165 -8.17 11.35 9.01
N THR A 166 -7.91 11.46 7.71
CA THR A 166 -8.18 10.44 6.69
C THR A 166 -6.89 10.06 5.96
N ILE A 167 -6.78 8.80 5.59
CA ILE A 167 -5.67 8.25 4.78
C ILE A 167 -6.21 7.60 3.51
N VAL A 168 -5.37 7.51 2.48
CA VAL A 168 -5.55 6.65 1.32
C VAL A 168 -4.42 5.60 1.30
N HIS A 169 -4.77 4.35 1.09
CA HIS A 169 -3.82 3.24 1.12
C HIS A 169 -4.31 2.01 0.36
N ALA A 170 -3.39 1.16 -0.09
CA ALA A 170 -3.72 -0.20 -0.49
C ALA A 170 -3.84 -1.03 0.80
N SER A 171 -5.07 -1.41 1.15
CA SER A 171 -5.44 -1.95 2.47
C SER A 171 -5.11 -3.45 2.59
N ASN A 172 -5.84 -4.26 1.85
CA ASN A 172 -5.73 -5.72 1.84
C ASN A 172 -6.39 -6.28 0.57
N PRO A 173 -6.27 -7.60 0.27
CA PRO A 173 -6.84 -8.20 -0.93
C PRO A 173 -8.36 -8.07 -1.10
N SER A 174 -9.11 -7.96 -0.01
CA SER A 174 -10.56 -7.83 -0.05
C SER A 174 -11.02 -6.41 -0.35
N ASP A 175 -10.28 -5.42 0.12
CA ASP A 175 -10.67 -4.00 0.06
C ASP A 175 -9.97 -3.24 -1.08
N GLY A 176 -8.78 -3.68 -1.51
CA GLY A 176 -8.00 -2.95 -2.49
C GLY A 176 -7.49 -1.60 -1.96
N ILE A 177 -7.42 -0.63 -2.86
CA ILE A 177 -7.05 0.76 -2.53
C ILE A 177 -8.30 1.49 -2.04
N LYS A 178 -8.24 2.08 -0.85
CA LYS A 178 -9.36 2.77 -0.22
C LYS A 178 -8.95 3.92 0.68
N TYR A 179 -9.95 4.71 1.07
CA TYR A 179 -9.81 5.62 2.20
C TYR A 179 -10.10 4.92 3.52
N THR A 180 -9.42 5.35 4.58
CA THR A 180 -9.70 4.92 5.96
C THR A 180 -9.65 6.14 6.90
N SER A 181 -10.58 6.21 7.81
CA SER A 181 -10.66 7.20 8.88
C SER A 181 -11.12 6.49 10.17
N PRO A 182 -10.58 6.81 11.34
CA PRO A 182 -9.53 7.81 11.58
C PRO A 182 -8.13 7.34 11.12
N ALA A 183 -7.22 8.27 10.82
CA ALA A 183 -5.85 7.95 10.41
C ALA A 183 -5.06 7.14 11.46
N ASN A 184 -5.43 7.26 12.73
CA ASN A 184 -4.87 6.49 13.84
C ASN A 184 -5.62 5.19 14.14
N TYR A 185 -6.32 4.60 13.15
CA TYR A 185 -6.99 3.29 13.29
C TYR A 185 -6.04 2.16 13.70
N LYS A 186 -4.73 2.37 13.50
CA LYS A 186 -3.61 1.61 14.04
C LYS A 186 -2.61 2.57 14.67
N SER A 187 -1.78 2.09 15.60
CA SER A 187 -0.74 2.90 16.24
C SER A 187 0.23 3.46 15.18
N ILE A 188 0.34 4.77 15.11
CA ILE A 188 1.27 5.47 14.22
C ILE A 188 2.68 5.38 14.82
N ILE A 189 3.63 4.81 14.07
CA ILE A 189 5.02 4.68 14.48
C ILE A 189 5.83 5.91 14.04
N ALA A 190 5.57 6.40 12.82
CA ALA A 190 6.24 7.57 12.28
C ALA A 190 5.34 8.27 11.25
N VAL A 191 5.52 9.57 11.12
CA VAL A 191 5.00 10.38 10.02
C VAL A 191 6.18 10.98 9.29
N ARG A 192 6.20 10.85 7.97
CA ARG A 192 7.31 11.30 7.13
C ARG A 192 6.83 12.25 6.05
N ARG A 193 7.48 13.39 5.92
CA ARG A 193 7.20 14.40 4.89
C ARG A 193 8.31 14.43 3.86
N ILE A 194 7.92 14.56 2.58
CA ILE A 194 8.84 14.56 1.44
C ILE A 194 8.98 15.96 0.85
N PHE A 195 7.89 16.75 0.81
CA PHE A 195 7.85 18.12 0.24
C PHE A 195 7.94 19.21 1.30
#